data_af730c0b2f217e8e6611f175ad965745
#
_entry.id   af730c0b2f217e8e6611f175ad965745
#
_cell.length_a   1.000
_cell.length_b   1.000
_cell.length_c   1.000
_cell.angle_alpha   90.00
_cell.angle_beta   90.00
_cell.angle_gamma   90.00
#
_symmetry.space_group_name_H-M   'P 1'
#
loop_
_entity.id
_entity.type
_entity.pdbx_description
1 polymer ?
#
loop_
_entity_poly.entity_id
_entity_poly.type
_entity_poly.pdbx_seq_one_letter_code
_entity_poly.pdbx_strand_id
1 'polypeptide(L)'
;LYRFPRGEDIAYYKENFEVYDEGRNLNIQNWHTSYEDFEQNPYWITNRILSKENRMHVIVSLSANLKINDWLSLQARGNVDYINDKVRQQFYASTAPALAGANGRYIEMDYQETQYYGDAILMMKKQWDAFSLNAALGVSINDKTVNSTRYDSKTASLKYANVFNLANIIMNGSAGLDQKIDARRQLQSLFATAQLGYNEFVYLDLSARNDW
;
A
#
# COMPACT_ATOMS: atom_id res chain seq x y z
N LEU A 1 -12.21 1.63 23.64
CA LEU A 1 -12.30 2.18 25.01
C LEU A 1 -12.05 1.05 25.98
N TYR A 2 -10.93 1.09 26.68
CA TYR A 2 -10.65 0.10 27.74
C TYR A 2 -11.55 0.36 28.94
N ARG A 3 -12.27 -0.66 29.36
CA ARG A 3 -13.01 -0.65 30.61
C ARG A 3 -12.08 -1.14 31.72
N PHE A 4 -11.43 -0.23 32.41
CA PHE A 4 -10.53 -0.60 33.50
C PHE A 4 -11.18 -0.36 34.84
N PRO A 5 -11.27 -1.38 35.72
CA PRO A 5 -11.94 -1.25 37.04
C PRO A 5 -11.21 -0.29 37.96
N ARG A 6 -11.95 0.48 38.73
CA ARG A 6 -11.38 1.50 39.66
C ARG A 6 -10.53 0.91 40.81
N GLY A 7 -10.71 -0.36 41.11
CA GLY A 7 -9.98 -1.04 42.19
C GLY A 7 -8.71 -1.76 41.73
N GLU A 8 -8.41 -1.75 40.44
CA GLU A 8 -7.25 -2.43 39.85
C GLU A 8 -6.09 -1.46 39.62
N ASP A 9 -4.87 -1.97 39.70
CA ASP A 9 -3.66 -1.20 39.44
C ASP A 9 -3.12 -1.47 38.03
N ILE A 10 -3.15 -0.48 37.17
CA ILE A 10 -2.63 -0.57 35.80
C ILE A 10 -1.10 -0.80 35.78
N ALA A 11 -0.37 -0.33 36.79
CA ALA A 11 1.06 -0.54 36.89
C ALA A 11 1.40 -2.02 37.06
N TYR A 12 0.59 -2.74 37.86
CA TYR A 12 0.73 -4.21 37.95
C TYR A 12 0.61 -4.90 36.60
N TYR A 13 -0.40 -4.54 35.79
CA TYR A 13 -0.60 -5.14 34.47
C TYR A 13 0.41 -4.68 33.42
N LYS A 14 1.09 -3.57 33.65
CA LYS A 14 2.22 -3.13 32.83
C LYS A 14 3.46 -3.98 33.11
N GLU A 15 3.78 -4.21 34.36
CA GLU A 15 4.95 -4.98 34.77
C GLU A 15 4.74 -6.48 34.56
N ASN A 16 3.49 -6.94 34.71
CA ASN A 16 3.08 -8.33 34.61
C ASN A 16 2.07 -8.51 33.46
N PHE A 17 2.38 -8.01 32.25
CA PHE A 17 1.46 -8.11 31.11
C PHE A 17 1.28 -9.54 30.60
N GLU A 18 2.15 -10.46 31.03
CA GLU A 18 2.06 -11.88 30.76
C GLU A 18 2.38 -12.70 32.00
N VAL A 19 1.80 -13.89 32.07
CA VAL A 19 2.04 -14.90 33.13
C VAL A 19 2.27 -16.24 32.48
N TYR A 20 3.07 -17.07 33.12
CA TYR A 20 3.35 -18.41 32.62
C TYR A 20 2.17 -19.36 32.92
N ASP A 21 1.72 -20.06 31.89
CA ASP A 21 0.69 -21.10 31.94
C ASP A 21 1.37 -22.47 31.84
N GLU A 22 1.42 -23.21 32.94
CA GLU A 22 2.03 -24.54 33.01
C GLU A 22 1.31 -25.54 32.08
N GLY A 23 -0.01 -25.45 31.95
CA GLY A 23 -0.82 -26.37 31.15
C GLY A 23 -0.53 -26.23 29.64
N ARG A 24 -0.15 -25.04 29.22
CA ARG A 24 0.20 -24.75 27.83
C ARG A 24 1.71 -24.64 27.58
N ASN A 25 2.50 -24.61 28.65
CA ASN A 25 3.96 -24.40 28.62
C ASN A 25 4.37 -23.14 27.82
N LEU A 26 3.66 -22.02 28.04
CA LEU A 26 3.94 -20.72 27.42
C LEU A 26 3.39 -19.58 28.26
N ASN A 27 3.90 -18.37 27.99
CA ASN A 27 3.35 -17.16 28.56
C ASN A 27 2.04 -16.78 27.88
N ILE A 28 1.02 -16.49 28.70
CA ILE A 28 -0.29 -16.02 28.26
C ILE A 28 -0.53 -14.59 28.74
N GLN A 29 -1.47 -13.92 28.11
CA GLN A 29 -1.89 -12.57 28.49
C GLN A 29 -2.41 -12.54 29.94
N ASN A 30 -1.93 -11.58 30.73
CA ASN A 30 -2.47 -11.23 32.04
C ASN A 30 -3.32 -9.97 31.96
N TRP A 31 -4.61 -10.11 32.25
CA TRP A 31 -5.55 -8.98 32.27
C TRP A 31 -6.67 -9.25 33.28
N HIS A 32 -7.36 -8.21 33.73
CA HIS A 32 -8.45 -8.30 34.71
C HIS A 32 -9.71 -9.01 34.18
N THR A 33 -9.85 -9.14 32.86
CA THR A 33 -10.92 -9.91 32.22
C THR A 33 -10.36 -11.16 31.57
N SER A 34 -11.22 -12.13 31.30
CA SER A 34 -10.82 -13.30 30.51
C SER A 34 -10.52 -12.86 29.08
N TYR A 35 -9.63 -13.60 28.42
CA TYR A 35 -9.26 -13.37 27.01
C TYR A 35 -10.42 -13.57 26.02
N GLU A 36 -11.55 -14.10 26.46
CA GLU A 36 -12.75 -14.32 25.63
C GLU A 36 -13.43 -13.01 25.25
N ASP A 37 -13.23 -11.97 26.05
CA ASP A 37 -13.71 -10.63 25.73
C ASP A 37 -12.75 -9.96 24.73
N PHE A 38 -13.27 -8.99 23.99
CA PHE A 38 -12.46 -8.18 23.06
C PHE A 38 -11.44 -7.28 23.77
N GLU A 39 -11.46 -7.29 25.10
CA GLU A 39 -10.53 -6.53 25.92
C GLU A 39 -9.21 -7.28 26.06
N GLN A 40 -8.13 -6.57 25.85
CA GLN A 40 -6.79 -7.11 26.00
C GLN A 40 -5.93 -6.14 26.80
N ASN A 41 -4.94 -6.67 27.51
CA ASN A 41 -3.93 -5.84 28.14
C ASN A 41 -3.22 -4.97 27.06
N PRO A 42 -3.24 -3.63 27.18
CA PRO A 42 -2.54 -2.75 26.21
C PRO A 42 -1.06 -3.08 26.05
N TYR A 43 -0.42 -3.52 27.12
CA TYR A 43 1.00 -3.90 27.10
C TYR A 43 1.23 -5.27 26.45
N TRP A 44 0.25 -6.18 26.48
CA TRP A 44 0.25 -7.37 25.65
C TRP A 44 0.22 -6.98 24.16
N ILE A 45 -0.69 -6.10 23.77
CA ILE A 45 -0.82 -5.64 22.40
C ILE A 45 0.51 -5.09 21.88
N THR A 46 1.14 -4.19 22.64
CA THR A 46 2.39 -3.55 22.22
C THR A 46 3.60 -4.49 22.19
N ASN A 47 3.59 -5.56 22.99
CA ASN A 47 4.73 -6.47 23.12
C ASN A 47 4.53 -7.81 22.40
N ARG A 48 3.28 -8.21 22.10
CA ARG A 48 2.95 -9.55 21.57
C ARG A 48 2.09 -9.54 20.31
N ILE A 49 1.68 -8.36 19.83
CA ILE A 49 1.12 -8.17 18.50
C ILE A 49 2.10 -7.32 17.72
N LEU A 50 2.96 -7.99 16.96
CA LEU A 50 4.09 -7.34 16.31
C LEU A 50 3.82 -7.20 14.80
N SER A 51 4.10 -6.04 14.25
CA SER A 51 4.11 -5.79 12.80
C SER A 51 5.49 -5.26 12.38
N LYS A 52 6.08 -5.92 11.41
CA LYS A 52 7.31 -5.47 10.76
C LYS A 52 7.03 -5.26 9.29
N GLU A 53 7.26 -4.03 8.84
CA GLU A 53 7.06 -3.63 7.46
C GLU A 53 8.37 -3.09 6.90
N ASN A 54 8.74 -3.58 5.72
CA ASN A 54 9.87 -3.07 4.95
C ASN A 54 9.35 -2.64 3.59
N ARG A 55 9.56 -1.37 3.25
CA ARG A 55 9.24 -0.81 1.93
C ARG A 55 10.50 -0.38 1.21
N MET A 56 10.62 -0.84 -0.02
CA MET A 56 11.56 -0.28 -0.98
C MET A 56 10.76 0.41 -2.08
N HIS A 57 11.02 1.69 -2.30
CA HIS A 57 10.38 2.48 -3.33
C HIS A 57 11.45 3.18 -4.16
N VAL A 58 11.47 2.92 -5.45
CA VAL A 58 12.45 3.48 -6.39
C VAL A 58 11.70 4.16 -7.52
N ILE A 59 12.00 5.43 -7.73
CA ILE A 59 11.46 6.22 -8.83
C ILE A 59 12.62 6.70 -9.69
N VAL A 60 12.56 6.38 -10.99
CA VAL A 60 13.50 6.88 -11.99
C VAL A 60 12.73 7.65 -13.04
N SER A 61 13.10 8.90 -13.27
CA SER A 61 12.46 9.77 -14.25
C SER A 61 13.48 10.32 -15.23
N LEU A 62 13.10 10.35 -16.49
CA LEU A 62 13.87 10.96 -17.58
C LEU A 62 12.97 11.91 -18.34
N SER A 63 13.51 13.07 -18.71
CA SER A 63 12.84 14.02 -19.59
C SER A 63 13.79 14.56 -20.64
N ALA A 64 13.27 14.77 -21.85
CA ALA A 64 13.96 15.39 -22.96
C ALA A 64 13.08 16.48 -23.57
N ASN A 65 13.67 17.62 -23.90
CA ASN A 65 13.01 18.72 -24.59
C ASN A 65 13.81 19.04 -25.86
N LEU A 66 13.13 18.99 -27.00
CA LEU A 66 13.70 19.29 -28.30
C LEU A 66 13.00 20.56 -28.86
N LYS A 67 13.75 21.61 -29.03
CA LYS A 67 13.29 22.78 -29.78
C LYS A 67 13.45 22.50 -31.27
N ILE A 68 12.33 22.33 -31.99
CA ILE A 68 12.32 22.03 -33.41
C ILE A 68 12.56 23.33 -34.18
N ASN A 69 11.85 24.41 -33.76
CA ASN A 69 12.03 25.76 -34.26
C ASN A 69 11.51 26.78 -33.22
N ASP A 70 11.41 28.05 -33.53
CA ASP A 70 11.05 29.10 -32.58
C ASP A 70 9.61 29.03 -32.06
N TRP A 71 8.71 28.34 -32.72
CA TRP A 71 7.31 28.20 -32.38
C TRP A 71 6.88 26.76 -32.09
N LEU A 72 7.75 25.76 -32.27
CA LEU A 72 7.43 24.33 -32.10
C LEU A 72 8.51 23.63 -31.30
N SER A 73 8.07 22.91 -30.25
CA SER A 73 8.92 22.08 -29.41
C SER A 73 8.27 20.74 -29.10
N LEU A 74 9.08 19.74 -28.88
CA LEU A 74 8.67 18.41 -28.46
C LEU A 74 9.26 18.14 -27.06
N GLN A 75 8.41 17.73 -26.13
CA GLN A 75 8.81 17.19 -24.83
C GLN A 75 8.51 15.70 -24.79
N ALA A 76 9.45 14.90 -24.34
CA ALA A 76 9.23 13.49 -24.03
C ALA A 76 9.63 13.22 -22.58
N ARG A 77 8.82 12.45 -21.86
CA ARG A 77 9.07 12.05 -20.46
C ARG A 77 8.86 10.56 -20.28
N GLY A 78 9.68 9.96 -19.48
CA GLY A 78 9.54 8.57 -19.05
C GLY A 78 9.76 8.45 -17.54
N ASN A 79 9.00 7.58 -16.92
CA ASN A 79 9.11 7.30 -15.49
C ASN A 79 8.96 5.79 -15.27
N VAL A 80 9.78 5.27 -14.37
CA VAL A 80 9.63 3.94 -13.79
C VAL A 80 9.46 4.11 -12.30
N ASP A 81 8.37 3.56 -11.77
CA ASP A 81 8.06 3.52 -10.36
C ASP A 81 8.00 2.06 -9.92
N TYR A 82 8.83 1.70 -8.95
CA TYR A 82 8.95 0.35 -8.43
C TYR A 82 8.76 0.35 -6.92
N ILE A 83 7.78 -0.42 -6.44
CA ILE A 83 7.49 -0.60 -5.02
C ILE A 83 7.63 -2.09 -4.69
N ASN A 84 8.34 -2.38 -3.61
CA ASN A 84 8.35 -3.70 -2.99
C ASN A 84 8.11 -3.57 -1.49
N ASP A 85 6.97 -4.11 -1.03
CA ASP A 85 6.55 -4.13 0.37
C ASP A 85 6.59 -5.55 0.91
N LYS A 86 7.27 -5.72 2.04
CA LYS A 86 7.29 -6.97 2.80
C LYS A 86 6.73 -6.72 4.18
N VAL A 87 5.63 -7.39 4.50
CA VAL A 87 4.92 -7.25 5.78
C VAL A 87 4.92 -8.59 6.49
N ARG A 88 5.30 -8.58 7.78
CA ARG A 88 5.18 -9.72 8.68
C ARG A 88 4.46 -9.29 9.93
N GLN A 89 3.37 -9.99 10.24
CA GLN A 89 2.61 -9.75 11.47
C GLN A 89 2.57 -11.03 12.31
N GLN A 90 2.81 -10.87 13.59
CA GLN A 90 2.89 -11.94 14.57
C GLN A 90 1.94 -11.62 15.72
N PHE A 91 0.95 -12.48 15.92
CA PHE A 91 0.03 -12.41 17.04
C PHE A 91 0.32 -13.61 17.92
N TYR A 92 0.80 -13.36 19.12
CA TYR A 92 1.15 -14.45 20.03
C TYR A 92 -0.09 -15.19 20.54
N ALA A 93 0.10 -16.44 20.90
CA ALA A 93 -0.92 -17.27 21.56
C ALA A 93 -1.46 -16.54 22.79
N SER A 94 -2.77 -16.67 23.07
CA SER A 94 -3.51 -15.86 24.07
C SER A 94 -3.90 -14.45 23.65
N THR A 95 -3.61 -14.03 22.43
CA THR A 95 -4.28 -12.86 21.83
C THR A 95 -5.76 -13.17 21.63
N ALA A 96 -6.63 -12.16 21.77
CA ALA A 96 -8.09 -12.32 21.67
C ALA A 96 -8.52 -13.22 20.49
N PRO A 97 -9.46 -14.16 20.68
CA PRO A 97 -9.84 -15.16 19.68
C PRO A 97 -10.36 -14.57 18.37
N ALA A 98 -10.92 -13.37 18.40
CA ALA A 98 -11.34 -12.64 17.22
C ALA A 98 -10.15 -12.23 16.30
N LEU A 99 -8.95 -12.14 16.86
CA LEU A 99 -7.74 -11.69 16.15
C LEU A 99 -6.80 -12.83 15.80
N ALA A 100 -6.70 -13.86 16.64
CA ALA A 100 -5.77 -14.96 16.48
C ALA A 100 -6.36 -16.29 16.95
N GLY A 101 -5.86 -17.39 16.41
CA GLY A 101 -6.17 -18.72 16.90
C GLY A 101 -5.43 -19.05 18.22
N ALA A 102 -5.74 -20.21 18.81
CA ALA A 102 -5.20 -20.62 20.10
C ALA A 102 -3.65 -20.64 20.16
N ASN A 103 -2.97 -20.97 19.08
CA ASN A 103 -1.51 -21.00 18.98
C ASN A 103 -0.93 -19.71 18.39
N GLY A 104 -1.76 -18.65 18.24
CA GLY A 104 -1.37 -17.39 17.63
C GLY A 104 -1.78 -17.28 16.15
N ARG A 105 -1.34 -16.20 15.50
CA ARG A 105 -1.57 -15.94 14.08
C ARG A 105 -0.32 -15.40 13.43
N TYR A 106 -0.05 -15.83 12.23
CA TYR A 106 1.04 -15.34 11.41
C TYR A 106 0.53 -14.87 10.06
N ILE A 107 0.95 -13.68 9.68
CA ILE A 107 0.68 -13.10 8.38
C ILE A 107 2.01 -12.75 7.73
N GLU A 108 2.21 -13.20 6.49
CA GLU A 108 3.32 -12.77 5.64
C GLU A 108 2.77 -12.30 4.31
N MET A 109 3.16 -11.10 3.90
CA MET A 109 2.77 -10.52 2.63
C MET A 109 4.01 -10.01 1.90
N ASP A 110 4.10 -10.36 0.63
CA ASP A 110 5.02 -9.77 -0.35
C ASP A 110 4.17 -9.09 -1.42
N TYR A 111 4.40 -7.80 -1.62
CA TYR A 111 3.69 -6.99 -2.61
C TYR A 111 4.71 -6.28 -3.48
N GLN A 112 4.62 -6.49 -4.77
CA GLN A 112 5.46 -5.85 -5.77
C GLN A 112 4.58 -5.13 -6.79
N GLU A 113 4.87 -3.86 -7.01
CA GLU A 113 4.24 -3.05 -8.02
C GLU A 113 5.31 -2.44 -8.91
N THR A 114 5.12 -2.53 -10.22
CA THR A 114 5.95 -1.84 -11.20
C THR A 114 5.04 -1.04 -12.11
N GLN A 115 5.31 0.25 -12.23
CA GLN A 115 4.59 1.15 -13.10
C GLN A 115 5.56 1.82 -14.06
N TYR A 116 5.24 1.73 -15.35
CA TYR A 116 5.91 2.47 -16.42
C TYR A 116 4.98 3.57 -16.89
N TYR A 117 5.48 4.78 -16.94
CA TYR A 117 4.78 5.91 -17.53
C TYR A 117 5.63 6.53 -18.60
N GLY A 118 5.02 6.89 -19.71
CA GLY A 118 5.65 7.67 -20.76
C GLY A 118 4.68 8.63 -21.41
N ASP A 119 5.16 9.81 -21.79
CA ASP A 119 4.42 10.75 -22.61
C ASP A 119 5.30 11.44 -23.64
N ALA A 120 4.66 11.90 -24.69
CA ALA A 120 5.25 12.80 -25.68
C ALA A 120 4.26 13.92 -25.98
N ILE A 121 4.72 15.18 -25.88
CA ILE A 121 3.90 16.37 -26.02
C ILE A 121 4.53 17.31 -27.04
N LEU A 122 3.84 17.52 -28.14
CA LEU A 122 4.18 18.53 -29.13
C LEU A 122 3.54 19.85 -28.71
N MET A 123 4.36 20.87 -28.46
CA MET A 123 3.94 22.19 -28.01
C MET A 123 4.16 23.22 -29.12
N MET A 124 3.14 23.99 -29.41
CA MET A 124 3.13 25.04 -30.39
C MET A 124 2.85 26.37 -29.72
N LYS A 125 3.70 27.37 -29.94
CA LYS A 125 3.50 28.74 -29.48
C LYS A 125 3.82 29.69 -30.61
N LYS A 126 2.79 30.40 -31.10
CA LYS A 126 2.95 31.31 -32.23
C LYS A 126 2.10 32.57 -32.02
N GLN A 127 2.64 33.69 -32.42
CA GLN A 127 1.96 34.97 -32.40
C GLN A 127 2.09 35.60 -33.79
N TRP A 128 1.01 36.16 -34.26
CA TRP A 128 0.95 36.93 -35.52
C TRP A 128 -0.08 38.02 -35.44
N ASP A 129 0.39 39.26 -35.67
CA ASP A 129 -0.40 40.48 -35.51
C ASP A 129 -1.22 40.48 -34.21
N ALA A 130 -2.56 40.54 -34.34
CA ALA A 130 -3.48 40.52 -33.22
C ALA A 130 -3.76 39.14 -32.62
N PHE A 131 -3.27 38.07 -33.22
CA PHE A 131 -3.60 36.70 -32.79
C PHE A 131 -2.44 36.00 -32.11
N SER A 132 -2.74 35.25 -31.09
CA SER A 132 -1.81 34.32 -30.44
C SER A 132 -2.39 32.90 -30.36
N LEU A 133 -1.54 31.91 -30.52
CA LEU A 133 -1.87 30.48 -30.36
C LEU A 133 -0.87 29.83 -29.42
N ASN A 134 -1.38 29.23 -28.33
CA ASN A 134 -0.66 28.26 -27.55
C ASN A 134 -1.42 26.93 -27.64
N ALA A 135 -0.79 25.90 -28.22
CA ALA A 135 -1.44 24.60 -28.38
C ALA A 135 -0.49 23.47 -27.95
N ALA A 136 -1.05 22.39 -27.50
CA ALA A 136 -0.34 21.17 -27.19
C ALA A 136 -1.13 19.95 -27.70
N LEU A 137 -0.42 19.00 -28.31
CA LEU A 137 -0.93 17.69 -28.67
C LEU A 137 -0.04 16.64 -27.99
N GLY A 138 -0.64 15.75 -27.22
CA GLY A 138 0.12 14.78 -26.45
C GLY A 138 -0.49 13.39 -26.49
N VAL A 139 0.39 12.43 -26.33
CA VAL A 139 0.07 11.02 -26.11
C VAL A 139 0.71 10.57 -24.81
N SER A 140 0.07 9.65 -24.09
CA SER A 140 0.67 9.03 -22.91
C SER A 140 0.31 7.56 -22.79
N ILE A 141 1.16 6.83 -22.11
CA ILE A 141 0.94 5.44 -21.74
C ILE A 141 1.30 5.27 -20.26
N ASN A 142 0.45 4.55 -19.56
CA ASN A 142 0.68 4.11 -18.18
C ASN A 142 0.44 2.62 -18.13
N ASP A 143 1.44 1.86 -17.73
CA ASP A 143 1.40 0.40 -17.64
C ASP A 143 1.84 -0.02 -16.24
N LYS A 144 0.89 -0.58 -15.49
CA LYS A 144 1.06 -1.00 -14.12
C LYS A 144 0.88 -2.50 -13.99
N THR A 145 1.86 -3.16 -13.39
CA THR A 145 1.81 -4.59 -13.07
C THR A 145 1.94 -4.77 -11.55
N VAL A 146 1.09 -5.62 -10.99
CA VAL A 146 1.08 -5.96 -9.56
C VAL A 146 1.24 -7.46 -9.39
N ASN A 147 2.23 -7.84 -8.59
CA ASN A 147 2.39 -9.18 -8.05
C ASN A 147 2.25 -9.11 -6.53
N SER A 148 1.43 -9.96 -5.95
CA SER A 148 1.30 -10.02 -4.51
C SER A 148 0.99 -11.42 -4.03
N THR A 149 1.56 -11.79 -2.90
CA THR A 149 1.27 -13.04 -2.21
C THR A 149 1.06 -12.72 -0.73
N ARG A 150 -0.05 -13.19 -0.17
CA ARG A 150 -0.37 -13.03 1.23
C ARG A 150 -0.75 -14.38 1.82
N TYR A 151 0.01 -14.81 2.80
CA TYR A 151 -0.30 -15.94 3.65
C TYR A 151 -0.85 -15.43 4.98
N ASP A 152 -1.93 -16.05 5.45
CA ASP A 152 -2.58 -15.66 6.70
C ASP A 152 -3.15 -16.90 7.38
N SER A 153 -2.62 -17.26 8.54
CA SER A 153 -3.16 -18.38 9.31
C SER A 153 -4.56 -18.11 9.85
N LYS A 154 -5.01 -16.83 9.85
CA LYS A 154 -6.30 -16.40 10.41
C LYS A 154 -6.50 -16.94 11.84
N THR A 155 -7.72 -17.35 12.17
CA THR A 155 -8.06 -17.95 13.46
C THR A 155 -7.90 -19.46 13.48
N ALA A 156 -7.51 -20.09 12.36
CA ALA A 156 -7.38 -21.55 12.24
C ALA A 156 -6.21 -22.12 13.01
N SER A 157 -5.37 -21.30 13.58
CA SER A 157 -4.25 -21.69 14.39
C SER A 157 -2.99 -22.09 13.63
N LEU A 158 -1.88 -21.87 14.27
CA LEU A 158 -0.59 -22.44 13.93
C LEU A 158 -0.49 -23.87 14.49
N LYS A 159 0.35 -24.72 13.90
CA LYS A 159 0.62 -26.07 14.42
C LYS A 159 1.23 -26.01 15.81
N TYR A 160 2.22 -25.13 15.98
CA TYR A 160 2.94 -24.90 17.23
C TYR A 160 2.77 -23.45 17.66
N ALA A 161 2.53 -23.22 18.95
CA ALA A 161 2.31 -21.91 19.50
C ALA A 161 3.54 -21.01 19.34
N ASN A 162 3.32 -19.77 18.94
CA ASN A 162 4.34 -18.72 18.84
C ASN A 162 5.50 -19.03 17.89
N VAL A 163 5.34 -19.98 16.98
CA VAL A 163 6.31 -20.29 15.93
C VAL A 163 5.85 -19.63 14.62
N PHE A 164 6.48 -18.51 14.27
CA PHE A 164 6.04 -17.64 13.18
C PHE A 164 6.81 -17.87 11.89
N ASN A 165 6.39 -18.90 11.15
CA ASN A 165 6.89 -19.20 9.80
C ASN A 165 5.77 -19.86 8.96
N LEU A 166 5.95 -19.87 7.64
CA LEU A 166 4.95 -20.40 6.71
C LEU A 166 4.69 -21.90 6.89
N ALA A 167 5.72 -22.69 7.23
CA ALA A 167 5.59 -24.14 7.42
C ALA A 167 4.74 -24.50 8.64
N ASN A 168 4.57 -23.58 9.58
CA ASN A 168 3.76 -23.73 10.78
C ASN A 168 2.27 -23.39 10.56
N ILE A 169 1.90 -22.79 9.41
CA ILE A 169 0.51 -22.50 9.09
C ILE A 169 -0.22 -23.78 8.73
N ILE A 170 -1.37 -24.03 9.36
CA ILE A 170 -2.29 -25.09 8.95
C ILE A 170 -3.08 -24.61 7.73
N MET A 171 -2.68 -25.06 6.55
CA MET A 171 -3.34 -24.72 5.28
C MET A 171 -4.63 -25.52 5.13
N ASN A 172 -5.69 -25.04 5.74
CA ASN A 172 -7.05 -25.57 5.60
C ASN A 172 -7.99 -24.47 5.10
N GLY A 173 -9.28 -24.73 4.98
CA GLY A 173 -10.27 -23.76 4.51
C GLY A 173 -10.36 -22.44 5.30
N SER A 174 -9.77 -22.39 6.51
CA SER A 174 -9.76 -21.18 7.32
C SER A 174 -8.46 -20.36 7.16
N ALA A 175 -7.35 -20.99 6.77
CA ALA A 175 -6.12 -20.28 6.41
C ALA A 175 -6.28 -19.67 5.01
N GLY A 176 -5.71 -18.49 4.80
CA GLY A 176 -5.79 -17.76 3.52
C GLY A 176 -4.45 -17.73 2.81
N LEU A 177 -4.47 -18.18 1.57
CA LEU A 177 -3.51 -17.79 0.55
C LEU A 177 -4.26 -16.88 -0.43
N ASP A 178 -3.83 -15.63 -0.54
CA ASP A 178 -4.29 -14.71 -1.57
C ASP A 178 -3.10 -14.35 -2.46
N GLN A 179 -3.28 -14.51 -3.76
CA GLN A 179 -2.21 -14.30 -4.72
C GLN A 179 -2.73 -13.56 -5.95
N LYS A 180 -1.98 -12.56 -6.36
CA LYS A 180 -2.15 -11.89 -7.66
C LYS A 180 -0.87 -12.06 -8.44
N ILE A 181 -0.98 -12.62 -9.64
CA ILE A 181 0.16 -12.83 -10.54
C ILE A 181 -0.10 -12.00 -11.78
N ASP A 182 0.87 -11.12 -12.11
CA ASP A 182 0.86 -10.27 -13.31
C ASP A 182 -0.49 -9.53 -13.52
N ALA A 183 -1.09 -9.06 -12.42
CA ALA A 183 -2.28 -8.24 -12.49
C ALA A 183 -1.91 -6.90 -13.17
N ARG A 184 -2.19 -6.81 -14.47
CA ARG A 184 -1.78 -5.70 -15.34
C ARG A 184 -2.96 -4.79 -15.62
N ARG A 185 -2.68 -3.48 -15.56
CA ARG A 185 -3.57 -2.42 -16.03
C ARG A 185 -2.79 -1.49 -16.92
N GLN A 186 -3.26 -1.30 -18.14
CA GLN A 186 -2.69 -0.35 -19.10
C GLN A 186 -3.73 0.73 -19.40
N LEU A 187 -3.27 1.97 -19.48
CA LEU A 187 -4.05 3.13 -19.89
C LEU A 187 -3.26 3.88 -20.94
N GLN A 188 -3.87 4.12 -22.07
CA GLN A 188 -3.32 4.94 -23.15
C GLN A 188 -4.19 6.19 -23.30
N SER A 189 -3.58 7.31 -23.65
CA SER A 189 -4.29 8.57 -23.77
C SER A 189 -3.80 9.38 -24.96
N LEU A 190 -4.75 10.05 -25.62
CA LEU A 190 -4.52 11.10 -26.58
C LEU A 190 -5.17 12.39 -26.05
N PHE A 191 -4.46 13.49 -26.01
CA PHE A 191 -4.99 14.74 -25.52
C PHE A 191 -4.49 15.92 -26.33
N ALA A 192 -5.33 16.94 -26.41
CA ALA A 192 -5.01 18.21 -27.06
C ALA A 192 -5.54 19.39 -26.24
N THR A 193 -4.78 20.46 -26.20
CA THR A 193 -5.19 21.74 -25.65
C THR A 193 -4.86 22.86 -26.65
N ALA A 194 -5.69 23.89 -26.71
CA ALA A 194 -5.42 25.07 -27.51
C ALA A 194 -5.99 26.31 -26.80
N GLN A 195 -5.19 27.35 -26.72
CA GLN A 195 -5.59 28.68 -26.31
C GLN A 195 -5.38 29.61 -27.48
N LEU A 196 -6.45 30.22 -27.93
CA LEU A 196 -6.48 31.29 -28.96
C LEU A 196 -6.67 32.64 -28.28
N GLY A 197 -5.77 33.56 -28.51
CA GLY A 197 -5.90 34.96 -28.01
C GLY A 197 -6.08 35.93 -29.17
N TYR A 198 -6.86 36.97 -28.93
CA TYR A 198 -7.07 38.11 -29.85
C TYR A 198 -6.81 39.46 -29.15
N ASN A 199 -5.88 40.22 -29.67
CA ASN A 199 -5.45 41.54 -29.13
C ASN A 199 -5.08 41.50 -27.63
N GLU A 200 -4.65 40.37 -27.11
CA GLU A 200 -4.38 40.18 -25.67
C GLU A 200 -5.58 40.49 -24.76
N PHE A 201 -6.78 40.62 -25.33
CA PHE A 201 -8.00 41.00 -24.63
C PHE A 201 -9.04 39.90 -24.54
N VAL A 202 -9.17 39.04 -25.56
CA VAL A 202 -10.09 37.88 -25.59
C VAL A 202 -9.30 36.61 -25.74
N TYR A 203 -9.62 35.60 -24.91
CA TYR A 203 -9.02 34.29 -24.98
C TYR A 203 -10.09 33.19 -25.05
N LEU A 204 -9.85 32.21 -25.90
CA LEU A 204 -10.64 30.98 -26.02
C LEU A 204 -9.78 29.78 -25.69
N ASP A 205 -10.14 29.05 -24.65
CA ASP A 205 -9.47 27.81 -24.23
C ASP A 205 -10.28 26.59 -24.64
N LEU A 206 -9.64 25.65 -25.32
CA LEU A 206 -10.20 24.37 -25.76
C LEU A 206 -9.36 23.25 -25.22
N SER A 207 -9.99 22.16 -24.76
CA SER A 207 -9.30 20.94 -24.35
C SER A 207 -10.11 19.71 -24.73
N ALA A 208 -9.41 18.65 -25.12
CA ALA A 208 -9.98 17.36 -25.40
C ALA A 208 -9.02 16.26 -24.94
N ARG A 209 -9.57 15.16 -24.40
CA ARG A 209 -8.82 13.98 -23.99
C ARG A 209 -9.64 12.73 -24.22
N ASN A 210 -9.00 11.69 -24.71
CA ASN A 210 -9.57 10.35 -24.80
C ASN A 210 -8.60 9.36 -24.15
N ASP A 211 -9.14 8.48 -23.31
CA ASP A 211 -8.43 7.44 -22.57
C ASP A 211 -9.05 6.07 -22.92
N TRP A 212 -8.21 5.04 -23.10
CA TRP A 212 -8.66 3.67 -23.37
C TRP A 212 -7.74 2.62 -22.75
#